data_db0206c067d9a99fcaf9985cfbc3e1ed
#
_entry.id   db0206c067d9a99fcaf9985cfbc3e1ed
#
_cell.length_a   1.000
_cell.length_b   1.000
_cell.length_c   1.000
_cell.angle_alpha   90.00
_cell.angle_beta   90.00
_cell.angle_gamma   90.00
#
_symmetry.space_group_name_H-M   'P 1'
#
loop_
_entity.id
_entity.type
_entity.pdbx_description
1 polymer ?
#
loop_
_entity_poly.entity_id
_entity_poly.type
_entity_poly.pdbx_seq_one_letter_code
_entity_poly.pdbx_strand_id
1 'polypeptide(L)'
;MNTTPVIPADEAVIVMTRIYEAPRDLVWEAMTEARHVAQWWGGPGFSNPVCEMDVRPGGLWRHVMRFPDGHELKMNFVFVEVDPPRRLAWREVGHAERKGGLPSCLITVSLEDMGERTGWKMVARFDSIPERDAALAMGFIGPIAASNDRLVDYLRSL
;
A
#
# COMPACT_ATOMS: atom_id res chain seq x y z
N MET A 1 -11.18 -7.90 -11.72
CA MET A 1 -10.53 -8.84 -10.82
C MET A 1 -10.35 -8.21 -9.48
N ASN A 2 -10.62 -8.94 -8.42
CA ASN A 2 -10.59 -8.40 -7.07
C ASN A 2 -9.27 -8.70 -6.38
N THR A 3 -8.96 -7.91 -5.36
CA THR A 3 -7.83 -8.20 -4.47
C THR A 3 -8.15 -9.48 -3.67
N THR A 4 -7.23 -10.44 -3.71
CA THR A 4 -7.40 -11.75 -3.05
C THR A 4 -6.43 -11.87 -1.87
N PRO A 5 -6.91 -12.02 -0.62
CA PRO A 5 -6.03 -12.23 0.52
C PRO A 5 -5.68 -13.71 0.69
N VAL A 6 -4.44 -13.97 1.13
CA VAL A 6 -3.97 -15.27 1.58
C VAL A 6 -3.25 -15.08 2.91
N ILE A 7 -3.64 -15.89 3.90
CA ILE A 7 -3.13 -15.74 5.27
C ILE A 7 -2.55 -17.10 5.71
N PRO A 8 -1.22 -17.31 5.51
CA PRO A 8 -0.58 -18.55 5.93
C PRO A 8 -0.68 -18.74 7.45
N ALA A 9 -0.97 -19.96 7.89
CA ALA A 9 -1.15 -20.25 9.31
C ALA A 9 0.16 -20.18 10.10
N ASP A 10 1.30 -20.43 9.46
CA ASP A 10 2.61 -20.60 10.08
C ASP A 10 3.58 -19.43 9.88
N GLU A 11 3.13 -18.34 9.23
CA GLU A 11 3.95 -17.16 8.99
C GLU A 11 3.23 -15.89 9.41
N ALA A 12 3.97 -14.94 9.96
CA ALA A 12 3.43 -13.66 10.43
C ALA A 12 3.19 -12.68 9.27
N VAL A 13 2.55 -13.14 8.20
CA VAL A 13 2.31 -12.33 6.99
C VAL A 13 0.85 -12.32 6.58
N ILE A 14 0.47 -11.23 5.90
CA ILE A 14 -0.76 -11.14 5.11
C ILE A 14 -0.32 -10.95 3.67
N VAL A 15 -0.75 -11.82 2.78
CA VAL A 15 -0.43 -11.73 1.35
C VAL A 15 -1.69 -11.33 0.60
N MET A 16 -1.56 -10.36 -0.30
CA MET A 16 -2.67 -9.91 -1.15
C MET A 16 -2.19 -9.91 -2.59
N THR A 17 -3.02 -10.39 -3.50
CA THR A 17 -2.72 -10.43 -4.93
C THR A 17 -3.87 -9.89 -5.75
N ARG A 18 -3.54 -9.34 -6.92
CA ARG A 18 -4.51 -8.99 -7.96
C ARG A 18 -3.81 -8.80 -9.29
N ILE A 19 -4.60 -8.64 -10.35
CA ILE A 19 -4.09 -8.28 -11.68
C ILE A 19 -4.66 -6.91 -12.04
N TYR A 20 -3.77 -6.01 -12.51
CA TYR A 20 -4.15 -4.74 -13.10
C TYR A 20 -4.12 -4.84 -14.63
N GLU A 21 -5.14 -4.29 -15.29
CA GLU A 21 -5.23 -4.23 -16.75
C GLU A 21 -4.43 -3.03 -17.29
N ALA A 22 -3.14 -2.98 -16.95
CA ALA A 22 -2.21 -1.93 -17.36
C ALA A 22 -0.78 -2.50 -17.37
N PRO A 23 0.12 -1.96 -18.23
CA PRO A 23 1.51 -2.40 -18.25
C PRO A 23 2.25 -2.10 -16.95
N ARG A 24 3.24 -2.91 -16.65
CA ARG A 24 4.01 -2.80 -15.39
C ARG A 24 4.60 -1.42 -15.16
N ASP A 25 5.16 -0.80 -16.20
CA ASP A 25 5.77 0.52 -16.07
C ASP A 25 4.76 1.59 -15.66
N LEU A 26 3.54 1.50 -16.17
CA LEU A 26 2.47 2.43 -15.82
C LEU A 26 2.01 2.20 -14.37
N VAL A 27 1.85 0.94 -13.95
CA VAL A 27 1.49 0.61 -12.58
C VAL A 27 2.58 1.09 -11.62
N TRP A 28 3.85 0.88 -11.96
CA TRP A 28 4.98 1.36 -11.16
C TRP A 28 4.93 2.88 -11.02
N GLU A 29 4.74 3.59 -12.11
CA GLU A 29 4.65 5.06 -12.10
C GLU A 29 3.50 5.52 -11.19
N ALA A 30 2.32 4.91 -11.33
CA ALA A 30 1.16 5.26 -10.53
C ALA A 30 1.37 5.01 -9.03
N MET A 31 2.25 4.07 -8.67
CA MET A 31 2.53 3.70 -7.27
C MET A 31 3.72 4.44 -6.67
N THR A 32 4.54 5.11 -7.46
CA THR A 32 5.80 5.71 -6.99
C THR A 32 5.88 7.22 -7.18
N GLU A 33 4.98 7.81 -7.93
CA GLU A 33 4.92 9.26 -8.06
C GLU A 33 3.83 9.84 -7.16
N ALA A 34 4.22 10.78 -6.30
CA ALA A 34 3.33 11.36 -5.30
C ALA A 34 2.06 11.95 -5.91
N ARG A 35 2.17 12.61 -7.07
CA ARG A 35 1.02 13.20 -7.77
C ARG A 35 -0.02 12.15 -8.17
N HIS A 36 0.41 10.92 -8.46
CA HIS A 36 -0.49 9.82 -8.76
C HIS A 36 -1.04 9.18 -7.49
N VAL A 37 -0.17 8.88 -6.53
CA VAL A 37 -0.58 8.24 -5.27
C VAL A 37 -1.65 9.05 -4.55
N ALA A 38 -1.53 10.38 -4.58
CA ALA A 38 -2.52 11.28 -3.98
C ALA A 38 -3.92 11.16 -4.60
N GLN A 39 -4.04 10.59 -5.81
CA GLN A 39 -5.31 10.45 -6.50
C GLN A 39 -6.08 9.17 -6.16
N TRP A 40 -5.40 8.11 -5.76
CA TRP A 40 -6.06 6.83 -5.54
C TRP A 40 -5.91 6.27 -4.12
N TRP A 41 -5.01 6.78 -3.31
CA TRP A 41 -4.78 6.28 -1.95
C TRP A 41 -6.03 6.48 -1.10
N GLY A 42 -6.41 5.43 -0.36
CA GLY A 42 -7.66 5.40 0.40
C GLY A 42 -8.85 4.99 -0.48
N GLY A 43 -9.97 4.73 0.13
CA GLY A 43 -11.19 4.34 -0.58
C GLY A 43 -11.97 5.53 -1.12
N PRO A 44 -13.20 5.30 -1.61
CA PRO A 44 -14.08 6.38 -2.09
C PRO A 44 -14.33 7.42 -0.99
N GLY A 45 -14.25 8.69 -1.37
CA GLY A 45 -14.48 9.81 -0.45
C GLY A 45 -13.25 10.25 0.34
N PHE A 46 -12.14 9.51 0.24
CA PHE A 46 -10.87 9.91 0.86
C PHE A 46 -10.13 10.90 -0.03
N SER A 47 -9.35 11.79 0.58
CA SER A 47 -8.43 12.67 -0.11
C SER A 47 -7.07 12.65 0.58
N ASN A 48 -6.05 13.16 -0.10
CA ASN A 48 -4.67 13.10 0.37
C ASN A 48 -4.03 14.48 0.28
N PRO A 49 -4.30 15.38 1.26
CA PRO A 49 -3.82 16.76 1.22
C PRO A 49 -2.30 16.90 1.27
N VAL A 50 -1.60 15.90 1.80
CA VAL A 50 -0.13 15.85 1.76
C VAL A 50 0.30 14.48 1.26
N CYS A 51 1.14 14.46 0.23
CA CYS A 51 1.78 13.25 -0.28
C CYS A 51 3.13 13.63 -0.86
N GLU A 52 4.19 13.37 -0.12
CA GLU A 52 5.56 13.67 -0.50
C GLU A 52 6.38 12.38 -0.43
N MET A 53 7.01 12.01 -1.54
CA MET A 53 7.70 10.73 -1.65
C MET A 53 9.11 10.92 -2.22
N ASP A 54 10.11 10.47 -1.47
CA ASP A 54 11.49 10.37 -1.95
C ASP A 54 11.77 8.88 -2.18
N VAL A 55 11.51 8.42 -3.42
CA VAL A 55 11.47 6.99 -3.75
C VAL A 55 12.89 6.47 -4.03
N ARG A 56 13.59 6.19 -2.94
CA ARG A 56 14.93 5.57 -2.93
C ARG A 56 15.12 4.87 -1.60
N PRO A 57 16.01 3.89 -1.48
CA PRO A 57 16.29 3.25 -0.19
C PRO A 57 16.69 4.31 0.84
N GLY A 58 16.02 4.29 2.00
CA GLY A 58 16.22 5.30 3.05
C GLY A 58 15.45 6.60 2.85
N GLY A 59 14.82 6.80 1.70
CA GLY A 59 13.99 7.98 1.44
C GLY A 59 12.70 7.98 2.25
N LEU A 60 12.17 9.17 2.53
CA LEU A 60 10.97 9.33 3.34
C LEU A 60 9.74 9.50 2.46
N TRP A 61 8.62 9.02 2.98
CA TRP A 61 7.29 9.20 2.41
C TRP A 61 6.40 9.80 3.49
N ARG A 62 6.00 11.05 3.31
CA ARG A 62 5.12 11.78 4.22
C ARG A 62 3.73 11.86 3.61
N HIS A 63 2.72 11.43 4.36
CA HIS A 63 1.38 11.32 3.83
C HIS A 63 0.36 11.75 4.88
N VAL A 64 -0.59 12.58 4.46
CA VAL A 64 -1.80 12.87 5.26
C VAL A 64 -3.00 12.43 4.44
N MET A 65 -3.77 11.52 5.01
CA MET A 65 -5.02 11.04 4.42
C MET A 65 -6.19 11.66 5.16
N ARG A 66 -7.13 12.23 4.40
CA ARG A 66 -8.36 12.81 4.96
C ARG A 66 -9.52 11.87 4.71
N PHE A 67 -10.22 11.51 5.78
CA PHE A 67 -11.40 10.67 5.73
C PHE A 67 -12.63 11.46 5.23
N PRO A 68 -13.70 10.77 4.78
CA PRO A 68 -14.91 11.45 4.31
C PRO A 68 -15.54 12.37 5.35
N ASP A 69 -15.35 12.10 6.65
CA ASP A 69 -15.87 12.94 7.75
C ASP A 69 -14.97 14.15 8.05
N GLY A 70 -13.85 14.29 7.37
CA GLY A 70 -12.93 15.41 7.51
C GLY A 70 -11.77 15.21 8.46
N HIS A 71 -11.77 14.15 9.29
CA HIS A 71 -10.60 13.93 10.14
C HIS A 71 -9.41 13.40 9.34
N GLU A 72 -8.20 13.60 9.85
CA GLU A 72 -6.97 13.31 9.12
C GLU A 72 -6.12 12.30 9.88
N LEU A 73 -5.46 11.43 9.11
CA LEU A 73 -4.46 10.49 9.61
C LEU A 73 -3.11 10.84 8.99
N LYS A 74 -2.13 11.14 9.84
CA LYS A 74 -0.74 11.37 9.41
C LYS A 74 0.02 10.07 9.41
N MET A 75 0.69 9.78 8.30
CA MET A 75 1.51 8.60 8.14
C MET A 75 2.89 9.01 7.64
N ASN A 76 3.93 8.40 8.19
CA ASN A 76 5.29 8.58 7.72
C ASN A 76 5.88 7.21 7.48
N PHE A 77 6.48 7.03 6.31
CA PHE A 77 7.12 5.77 5.92
C PHE A 77 8.56 6.03 5.52
N VAL A 78 9.36 4.98 5.57
CA VAL A 78 10.70 4.95 4.98
C VAL A 78 10.75 3.82 3.97
N PHE A 79 11.31 4.11 2.78
CA PHE A 79 11.54 3.08 1.77
C PHE A 79 12.74 2.23 2.18
N VAL A 80 12.55 0.90 2.13
CA VAL A 80 13.58 -0.08 2.48
C VAL A 80 14.23 -0.65 1.24
N GLU A 81 13.44 -0.90 0.20
CA GLU A 81 13.90 -1.43 -1.07
C GLU A 81 13.19 -0.73 -2.22
N VAL A 82 13.94 -0.34 -3.24
CA VAL A 82 13.39 0.23 -4.48
C VAL A 82 14.14 -0.39 -5.66
N ASP A 83 13.46 -1.26 -6.40
CA ASP A 83 14.00 -1.94 -7.58
C ASP A 83 13.02 -1.73 -8.75
N PRO A 84 13.12 -0.59 -9.46
CA PRO A 84 12.19 -0.27 -10.55
C PRO A 84 12.33 -1.24 -11.73
N PRO A 85 11.25 -1.63 -12.37
CA PRO A 85 9.84 -1.42 -12.02
C PRO A 85 9.22 -2.65 -11.34
N ARG A 86 10.02 -3.43 -10.59
CA ARG A 86 9.65 -4.77 -10.14
C ARG A 86 9.27 -4.86 -8.68
N ARG A 87 9.91 -4.08 -7.79
CA ARG A 87 9.79 -4.32 -6.36
C ARG A 87 9.98 -3.05 -5.55
N LEU A 88 9.13 -2.89 -4.54
CA LEU A 88 9.11 -1.73 -3.64
C LEU A 88 8.80 -2.23 -2.23
N ALA A 89 9.56 -1.76 -1.24
CA ALA A 89 9.28 -2.10 0.16
C ALA A 89 9.37 -0.86 1.03
N TRP A 90 8.47 -0.76 2.02
CA TRP A 90 8.46 0.35 2.98
C TRP A 90 7.92 -0.10 4.33
N ARG A 91 8.25 0.68 5.36
CA ARG A 91 7.70 0.52 6.71
C ARG A 91 7.32 1.86 7.28
N GLU A 92 6.36 1.87 8.19
CA GLU A 92 5.98 3.07 8.90
C GLU A 92 7.05 3.44 9.93
N VAL A 93 7.34 4.75 10.06
CA VAL A 93 8.22 5.31 11.11
C VAL A 93 7.38 6.08 12.11
N GLY A 94 7.86 6.17 13.37
CA GLY A 94 7.12 6.86 14.42
C GLY A 94 5.92 6.09 14.96
N HIS A 95 5.78 4.83 14.61
CA HIS A 95 4.65 3.99 15.02
C HIS A 95 4.51 3.85 16.54
N ALA A 96 5.64 3.77 17.25
CA ALA A 96 5.64 3.61 18.70
C ALA A 96 5.01 4.81 19.46
N GLU A 97 4.97 5.98 18.81
CA GLU A 97 4.40 7.20 19.38
C GLU A 97 2.88 7.29 19.16
N ARG A 98 2.33 6.45 18.28
CA ARG A 98 0.92 6.46 17.92
C ARG A 98 0.17 5.40 18.74
N LYS A 99 -0.83 5.84 19.52
CA LYS A 99 -1.66 4.94 20.33
C LYS A 99 -2.82 4.41 19.52
N GLY A 100 -3.13 3.11 19.69
CA GLY A 100 -4.31 2.47 19.11
C GLY A 100 -4.25 2.25 17.61
N GLY A 101 -3.09 2.41 16.98
CA GLY A 101 -2.89 2.12 15.57
C GLY A 101 -2.69 0.63 15.28
N LEU A 102 -2.68 0.30 13.98
CA LEU A 102 -2.34 -1.05 13.53
C LEU A 102 -0.92 -1.42 13.96
N PRO A 103 -0.64 -2.70 14.23
CA PRO A 103 0.74 -3.16 14.45
C PRO A 103 1.64 -2.78 13.28
N SER A 104 2.91 -2.50 13.57
CA SER A 104 3.91 -2.16 12.56
C SER A 104 4.19 -3.36 11.66
N CYS A 105 4.36 -3.12 10.37
CA CYS A 105 4.72 -4.15 9.42
C CYS A 105 5.66 -3.63 8.34
N LEU A 106 6.39 -4.55 7.73
CA LEU A 106 7.13 -4.29 6.50
C LEU A 106 6.23 -4.68 5.34
N ILE A 107 5.95 -3.72 4.45
CA ILE A 107 5.17 -3.97 3.25
C ILE A 107 6.10 -4.09 2.06
N THR A 108 5.96 -5.17 1.30
CA THR A 108 6.69 -5.40 0.06
C THR A 108 5.67 -5.58 -1.06
N VAL A 109 5.83 -4.82 -2.13
CA VAL A 109 5.01 -4.95 -3.34
C VAL A 109 5.91 -5.42 -4.47
N SER A 110 5.46 -6.46 -5.18
CA SER A 110 6.14 -6.98 -6.36
C SER A 110 5.20 -6.86 -7.56
N LEU A 111 5.75 -6.46 -8.70
CA LEU A 111 5.01 -6.32 -9.96
C LEU A 111 5.57 -7.30 -10.98
N GLU A 112 4.73 -8.21 -11.46
CA GLU A 112 5.06 -9.16 -12.51
C GLU A 112 4.63 -8.62 -13.86
N ASP A 113 5.53 -8.64 -14.83
CA ASP A 113 5.23 -8.23 -16.21
C ASP A 113 4.41 -9.33 -16.91
N MET A 114 3.19 -8.98 -17.28
CA MET A 114 2.28 -9.86 -18.02
C MET A 114 1.91 -9.22 -19.37
N GLY A 115 2.81 -8.43 -19.97
CA GLY A 115 2.55 -7.70 -21.21
C GLY A 115 1.72 -6.44 -20.96
N GLU A 116 0.48 -6.43 -21.41
CA GLU A 116 -0.44 -5.31 -21.20
C GLU A 116 -1.09 -5.33 -19.82
N ARG A 117 -0.77 -6.33 -19.01
CA ARG A 117 -1.29 -6.52 -17.66
C ARG A 117 -0.15 -6.66 -16.66
N THR A 118 -0.46 -6.46 -15.40
CA THR A 118 0.51 -6.53 -14.31
C THR A 118 -0.03 -7.39 -13.18
N GLY A 119 0.75 -8.39 -12.76
CA GLY A 119 0.49 -9.13 -11.54
C GLY A 119 1.03 -8.35 -10.34
N TRP A 120 0.15 -7.94 -9.43
CA TRP A 120 0.50 -7.21 -8.21
C TRP A 120 0.41 -8.17 -7.03
N LYS A 121 1.47 -8.18 -6.22
CA LYS A 121 1.51 -8.97 -4.98
C LYS A 121 2.04 -8.11 -3.86
N MET A 122 1.30 -8.03 -2.76
CA MET A 122 1.71 -7.36 -1.54
C MET A 122 1.92 -8.38 -0.43
N VAL A 123 3.04 -8.26 0.27
CA VAL A 123 3.31 -9.04 1.49
C VAL A 123 3.48 -8.04 2.64
N ALA A 124 2.60 -8.12 3.62
CA ALA A 124 2.73 -7.37 4.87
C ALA A 124 3.28 -8.33 5.94
N ARG A 125 4.49 -8.07 6.42
CA ARG A 125 5.15 -8.91 7.41
C ARG A 125 5.15 -8.22 8.76
N PHE A 126 4.59 -8.90 9.75
CA PHE A 126 4.50 -8.46 11.14
C PHE A 126 5.58 -9.14 11.98
N ASP A 127 5.79 -8.64 13.19
CA ASP A 127 6.81 -9.21 14.10
C ASP A 127 6.40 -10.56 14.68
N SER A 128 5.09 -10.83 14.74
CA SER A 128 4.57 -12.08 15.27
C SER A 128 3.20 -12.41 14.66
N ILE A 129 2.82 -13.69 14.76
CA ILE A 129 1.48 -14.12 14.33
C ILE A 129 0.37 -13.43 15.12
N PRO A 130 0.46 -13.27 16.48
CA PRO A 130 -0.54 -12.49 17.21
C PRO A 130 -0.70 -11.06 16.73
N GLU A 131 0.39 -10.37 16.35
CA GLU A 131 0.30 -9.02 15.80
C GLU A 131 -0.35 -9.00 14.42
N ARG A 132 -0.03 -9.98 13.58
CA ARG A 132 -0.72 -10.15 12.29
C ARG A 132 -2.22 -10.34 12.50
N ASP A 133 -2.62 -11.20 13.43
CA ASP A 133 -4.02 -11.47 13.71
C ASP A 133 -4.72 -10.24 14.29
N ALA A 134 -4.03 -9.45 15.10
CA ALA A 134 -4.56 -8.17 15.59
C ALA A 134 -4.83 -7.19 14.45
N ALA A 135 -3.90 -7.10 13.48
CA ALA A 135 -4.09 -6.26 12.31
C ALA A 135 -5.30 -6.70 11.48
N LEU A 136 -5.48 -8.01 11.29
CA LEU A 136 -6.67 -8.55 10.60
C LEU A 136 -7.96 -8.17 11.33
N ALA A 137 -7.98 -8.30 12.65
CA ALA A 137 -9.14 -7.95 13.47
C ALA A 137 -9.47 -6.45 13.41
N MET A 138 -8.46 -5.61 13.18
CA MET A 138 -8.63 -4.15 13.04
C MET A 138 -9.00 -3.72 11.62
N GLY A 139 -9.20 -4.66 10.69
CA GLY A 139 -9.64 -4.35 9.33
C GLY A 139 -8.53 -3.97 8.36
N PHE A 140 -7.37 -4.60 8.45
CA PHE A 140 -6.22 -4.32 7.59
C PHE A 140 -6.50 -4.46 6.09
N ILE A 141 -7.29 -5.46 5.70
CA ILE A 141 -7.49 -5.82 4.27
C ILE A 141 -8.42 -4.85 3.54
N GLY A 142 -9.53 -4.48 4.17
CA GLY A 142 -10.59 -3.69 3.52
C GLY A 142 -10.13 -2.38 2.89
N PRO A 143 -9.44 -1.50 3.65
CA PRO A 143 -8.96 -0.23 3.10
C PRO A 143 -7.96 -0.39 1.95
N ILE A 144 -7.10 -1.42 1.99
CA ILE A 144 -6.14 -1.69 0.91
C ILE A 144 -6.88 -2.15 -0.35
N ALA A 145 -7.85 -3.06 -0.20
CA ALA A 145 -8.67 -3.49 -1.32
C ALA A 145 -9.45 -2.33 -1.95
N ALA A 146 -9.99 -1.43 -1.12
CA ALA A 146 -10.69 -0.25 -1.61
C ALA A 146 -9.77 0.71 -2.36
N SER A 147 -8.54 0.92 -1.87
CA SER A 147 -7.52 1.71 -2.57
C SER A 147 -7.16 1.09 -3.92
N ASN A 148 -7.00 -0.23 -3.96
CA ASN A 148 -6.70 -0.94 -5.21
C ASN A 148 -7.82 -0.79 -6.23
N ASP A 149 -9.07 -0.85 -5.83
CA ASP A 149 -10.21 -0.65 -6.73
C ASP A 149 -10.21 0.77 -7.29
N ARG A 150 -9.87 1.76 -6.46
CA ARG A 150 -9.74 3.14 -6.90
C ARG A 150 -8.56 3.31 -7.87
N LEU A 151 -7.46 2.60 -7.64
CA LEU A 151 -6.32 2.59 -8.56
C LEU A 151 -6.71 2.02 -9.93
N VAL A 152 -7.56 1.00 -9.99
CA VAL A 152 -8.06 0.47 -11.26
C VAL A 152 -8.72 1.58 -12.07
N ASP A 153 -9.63 2.34 -11.46
CA ASP A 153 -10.32 3.43 -12.15
C ASP A 153 -9.35 4.54 -12.57
N TYR A 154 -8.41 4.85 -11.70
CA TYR A 154 -7.40 5.87 -11.99
C TYR A 154 -6.51 5.48 -13.17
N LEU A 155 -6.05 4.23 -13.23
CA LEU A 155 -5.22 3.74 -14.33
C LEU A 155 -5.93 3.86 -15.68
N ARG A 156 -7.25 3.67 -15.71
CA ARG A 156 -8.05 3.84 -16.93
C ARG A 156 -8.08 5.28 -17.44
N SER A 157 -7.82 6.25 -16.54
CA SER A 157 -7.81 7.66 -16.88
C SER A 157 -6.47 8.16 -17.40
N LEU A 158 -5.44 7.36 -17.31
CA LEU A 158 -4.08 7.72 -17.72
C LEU A 158 -3.80 7.43 -19.20
#